data_8d79b457b0e3fc1b8b5919c5cb9f8cc9
#
_entry.id   8d79b457b0e3fc1b8b5919c5cb9f8cc9
#
_cell.length_a   1.000
_cell.length_b   1.000
_cell.length_c   1.000
_cell.angle_alpha   90.00
_cell.angle_beta   90.00
_cell.angle_gamma   90.00
#
_symmetry.space_group_name_H-M   'P 1'
#
loop_
_entity.id
_entity.type
_entity.pdbx_description
1 polymer ?
#
loop_
_entity_poly.entity_id
_entity_poly.type
_entity_poly.pdbx_seq_one_letter_code
_entity_poly.pdbx_strand_id
1 'polypeptide(L)'
;MRTSILLASLLGAAGSLRIAAQAPPPQPPCNPAEPQWVCGQQTPEDLVALPGGQWVFSSAYTGTGGINLIKVSDRSSVVAFPSAAVKQQLDAKTYPECPGPPAGQFTTHGLYVAPGNGPLLQFMAVVHGPRESIDVFQVDMRPATPSLTWVGCVIAPMPIGLNSVRGLADGGFITTNWLPRGGAQDAMQKMMAGERNGELWEWHTTSGWQKVPGSEAAGANGIELSDDGKTIYMAAWGSQSFIRLSRGATPPQRAEIPLGFRVDNIHFARDGTLLAAGQITDPGSRSSRVVKVDPQTLALTDLLNRPDDAAFAGNTTAIEVGTNLWLGSYRGDRIAIVPAR
;
A
#
# COMPACT_ATOMS: atom_id res chain seq x y z
N MET A 1 -5.90 -62.77 54.83
CA MET A 1 -6.54 -62.54 53.54
C MET A 1 -6.64 -61.03 53.32
N ARG A 2 -5.79 -60.44 52.46
CA ARG A 2 -5.85 -59.05 52.08
C ARG A 2 -6.08 -59.02 50.54
N THR A 3 -7.23 -58.50 50.16
CA THR A 3 -7.68 -58.41 48.80
C THR A 3 -7.19 -57.06 48.24
N SER A 4 -6.27 -57.11 47.23
CA SER A 4 -5.80 -55.90 46.52
C SER A 4 -6.69 -55.66 45.29
N ILE A 5 -7.28 -54.47 45.24
CA ILE A 5 -8.04 -53.98 44.08
C ILE A 5 -7.07 -53.21 43.18
N LEU A 6 -6.89 -53.64 41.95
CA LEU A 6 -6.18 -52.93 40.88
C LEU A 6 -7.16 -51.96 40.23
N LEU A 7 -6.85 -50.67 40.30
CA LEU A 7 -7.51 -49.63 39.48
C LEU A 7 -6.74 -49.52 38.12
N ALA A 8 -7.39 -49.82 37.02
CA ALA A 8 -6.89 -49.62 35.71
C ALA A 8 -7.27 -48.18 35.26
N SER A 9 -6.26 -47.34 35.07
CA SER A 9 -6.41 -45.98 34.50
C SER A 9 -6.43 -46.03 32.99
N LEU A 10 -7.56 -45.74 32.36
CA LEU A 10 -7.67 -45.49 30.92
C LEU A 10 -7.24 -44.04 30.63
N LEU A 11 -6.06 -43.89 30.07
CA LEU A 11 -5.64 -42.61 29.44
C LEU A 11 -6.28 -42.51 28.03
N GLY A 12 -7.30 -41.67 27.92
CA GLY A 12 -7.87 -41.28 26.62
C GLY A 12 -6.93 -40.32 25.90
N ALA A 13 -6.31 -40.76 24.80
CA ALA A 13 -5.58 -39.90 23.92
C ALA A 13 -6.54 -39.06 23.08
N ALA A 14 -6.75 -37.79 23.46
CA ALA A 14 -7.45 -36.81 22.65
C ALA A 14 -6.52 -36.40 21.49
N GLY A 15 -6.65 -37.04 20.34
CA GLY A 15 -6.00 -36.67 19.11
C GLY A 15 -6.60 -35.38 18.59
N SER A 16 -5.88 -34.25 18.70
CA SER A 16 -6.22 -33.00 18.05
C SER A 16 -6.07 -33.17 16.53
N LEU A 17 -7.19 -33.32 15.82
CA LEU A 17 -7.20 -33.20 14.36
C LEU A 17 -6.79 -31.75 14.01
N ARG A 18 -5.53 -31.55 13.64
CA ARG A 18 -5.10 -30.35 12.94
C ARG A 18 -5.66 -30.44 11.52
N ILE A 19 -6.74 -29.72 11.24
CA ILE A 19 -7.16 -29.46 9.87
C ILE A 19 -6.05 -28.60 9.27
N ALA A 20 -5.18 -29.20 8.46
CA ALA A 20 -4.23 -28.46 7.66
C ALA A 20 -5.04 -27.58 6.70
N ALA A 21 -4.96 -26.26 6.85
CA ALA A 21 -5.55 -25.33 5.90
C ALA A 21 -4.91 -25.64 4.54
N GLN A 22 -5.71 -26.12 3.58
CA GLN A 22 -5.26 -26.35 2.23
C GLN A 22 -4.74 -25.04 1.66
N ALA A 23 -3.53 -25.06 1.08
CA ALA A 23 -3.02 -23.91 0.35
C ALA A 23 -4.05 -23.52 -0.74
N PRO A 24 -4.31 -22.24 -0.93
CA PRO A 24 -5.22 -21.81 -1.98
C PRO A 24 -4.75 -22.36 -3.33
N PRO A 25 -5.67 -22.71 -4.24
CA PRO A 25 -5.29 -23.21 -5.56
C PRO A 25 -4.41 -22.18 -6.27
N PRO A 26 -3.46 -22.60 -7.10
CA PRO A 26 -2.62 -21.70 -7.85
C PRO A 26 -3.48 -20.80 -8.75
N GLN A 27 -3.08 -19.53 -8.88
CA GLN A 27 -3.78 -18.58 -9.74
C GLN A 27 -3.69 -19.08 -11.21
N PRO A 28 -4.81 -19.05 -11.97
CA PRO A 28 -4.77 -19.43 -13.37
C PRO A 28 -3.89 -18.45 -14.17
N PRO A 29 -3.22 -18.87 -15.26
CA PRO A 29 -2.43 -17.99 -16.10
C PRO A 29 -3.23 -16.75 -16.52
N CYS A 30 -2.60 -15.57 -16.48
CA CYS A 30 -3.25 -14.34 -16.93
C CYS A 30 -3.33 -14.32 -18.44
N ASN A 31 -4.53 -14.10 -18.99
CA ASN A 31 -4.73 -13.97 -20.43
C ASN A 31 -4.78 -12.47 -20.80
N PRO A 32 -3.76 -11.93 -21.48
CA PRO A 32 -3.72 -10.51 -21.87
C PRO A 32 -4.77 -10.11 -22.92
N ALA A 33 -5.39 -11.08 -23.61
CA ALA A 33 -6.48 -10.80 -24.53
C ALA A 33 -7.79 -10.45 -23.80
N GLU A 34 -7.94 -10.83 -22.53
CA GLU A 34 -9.11 -10.50 -21.74
C GLU A 34 -9.05 -9.04 -21.27
N PRO A 35 -10.07 -8.20 -21.58
CA PRO A 35 -10.05 -6.76 -21.37
C PRO A 35 -10.02 -6.36 -19.87
N GLN A 36 -10.42 -7.27 -18.98
CA GLN A 36 -10.45 -7.02 -17.53
C GLN A 36 -9.10 -7.19 -16.83
N TRP A 37 -8.01 -7.52 -17.57
CA TRP A 37 -6.70 -7.74 -16.94
C TRP A 37 -5.58 -6.89 -17.52
N VAL A 38 -4.67 -6.47 -16.64
CA VAL A 38 -3.30 -6.08 -16.99
C VAL A 38 -2.37 -7.16 -16.45
N CYS A 39 -1.85 -7.98 -17.33
CA CYS A 39 -1.02 -9.13 -16.99
C CYS A 39 0.47 -8.77 -16.77
N GLY A 40 1.25 -9.74 -16.24
CA GLY A 40 2.70 -9.62 -16.11
C GLY A 40 3.16 -8.75 -14.95
N GLN A 41 2.31 -8.58 -13.96
CA GLN A 41 2.63 -7.86 -12.74
C GLN A 41 3.30 -8.78 -11.70
N GLN A 42 3.89 -8.20 -10.67
CA GLN A 42 4.52 -8.91 -9.55
C GLN A 42 3.91 -8.42 -8.24
N THR A 43 2.68 -8.87 -7.95
CA THR A 43 1.86 -8.36 -6.84
C THR A 43 1.79 -6.83 -6.85
N PRO A 44 0.98 -6.26 -7.78
CA PRO A 44 0.80 -4.82 -7.93
C PRO A 44 0.00 -4.26 -6.75
N GLU A 45 0.68 -4.05 -5.64
CA GLU A 45 0.07 -3.73 -4.36
C GLU A 45 -0.49 -2.32 -4.36
N ASP A 46 0.24 -1.36 -4.98
CA ASP A 46 -0.24 0.00 -5.17
C ASP A 46 -0.10 0.47 -6.61
N LEU A 47 -0.99 1.39 -7.00
CA LEU A 47 -1.12 1.95 -8.33
C LEU A 47 -1.22 3.46 -8.28
N VAL A 48 -0.58 4.16 -9.22
CA VAL A 48 -0.77 5.60 -9.36
C VAL A 48 -0.87 5.99 -10.83
N ALA A 49 -1.96 6.70 -11.19
CA ALA A 49 -2.16 7.21 -12.54
C ALA A 49 -1.33 8.47 -12.77
N LEU A 50 -0.67 8.55 -13.91
CA LEU A 50 0.02 9.77 -14.33
C LEU A 50 -0.97 10.79 -14.91
N PRO A 51 -0.69 12.10 -14.79
CA PRO A 51 -1.49 13.14 -15.39
C PRO A 51 -1.76 12.87 -16.88
N GLY A 52 -3.00 13.12 -17.31
CA GLY A 52 -3.44 12.80 -18.68
C GLY A 52 -4.01 11.39 -18.83
N GLY A 53 -3.88 10.52 -17.83
CA GLY A 53 -4.56 9.21 -17.78
C GLY A 53 -4.11 8.19 -18.82
N GLN A 54 -2.94 8.43 -19.47
CA GLN A 54 -2.40 7.52 -20.51
C GLN A 54 -1.47 6.46 -19.93
N TRP A 55 -0.96 6.69 -18.72
CA TRP A 55 0.04 5.86 -18.06
C TRP A 55 -0.29 5.64 -16.58
N VAL A 56 0.07 4.47 -16.08
CA VAL A 56 -0.05 4.08 -14.67
C VAL A 56 1.27 3.49 -14.21
N PHE A 57 1.78 3.91 -13.05
CA PHE A 57 2.80 3.16 -12.34
C PHE A 57 2.14 2.10 -11.45
N SER A 58 2.77 0.95 -11.35
CA SER A 58 2.42 -0.11 -10.43
C SER A 58 3.64 -0.53 -9.62
N SER A 59 3.44 -0.74 -8.33
CA SER A 59 4.45 -1.34 -7.47
C SER A 59 4.64 -2.82 -7.82
N ALA A 60 5.79 -3.38 -7.39
CA ALA A 60 6.09 -4.79 -7.48
C ALA A 60 6.53 -5.28 -6.10
N TYR A 61 5.55 -5.79 -5.31
CA TYR A 61 5.73 -6.14 -3.91
C TYR A 61 6.40 -7.50 -3.70
N THR A 62 6.48 -8.32 -4.74
CA THR A 62 7.18 -9.63 -4.73
C THR A 62 8.04 -9.81 -5.98
N GLY A 63 8.62 -10.99 -6.13
CA GLY A 63 9.39 -11.37 -7.31
C GLY A 63 10.74 -10.66 -7.38
N THR A 64 11.04 -10.09 -8.55
CA THR A 64 12.26 -9.29 -8.76
C THR A 64 12.12 -7.86 -8.26
N GLY A 65 10.91 -7.46 -7.85
CA GLY A 65 10.59 -6.12 -7.37
C GLY A 65 10.63 -5.05 -8.46
N GLY A 66 10.64 -3.80 -8.04
CA GLY A 66 10.77 -2.67 -8.94
C GLY A 66 9.46 -1.91 -9.16
N ILE A 67 9.44 -1.08 -10.21
CA ILE A 67 8.32 -0.24 -10.60
C ILE A 67 7.98 -0.58 -12.04
N ASN A 68 6.72 -0.88 -12.33
CA ASN A 68 6.24 -1.07 -13.68
C ASN A 68 5.57 0.21 -14.19
N LEU A 69 5.73 0.49 -15.49
CA LEU A 69 5.00 1.52 -16.23
C LEU A 69 4.07 0.83 -17.23
N ILE A 70 2.78 1.13 -17.10
CA ILE A 70 1.70 0.51 -17.86
C ILE A 70 1.10 1.56 -18.80
N LYS A 71 1.00 1.23 -20.09
CA LYS A 71 0.28 2.03 -21.08
C LYS A 71 -1.21 1.67 -21.06
N VAL A 72 -2.06 2.65 -20.77
CA VAL A 72 -3.49 2.41 -20.57
C VAL A 72 -4.19 1.90 -21.84
N SER A 73 -3.80 2.42 -23.02
CA SER A 73 -4.51 2.13 -24.29
C SER A 73 -4.46 0.67 -24.73
N ASP A 74 -3.36 -0.02 -24.46
CA ASP A 74 -3.11 -1.41 -24.88
C ASP A 74 -2.78 -2.33 -23.69
N ARG A 75 -2.69 -1.79 -22.47
CA ARG A 75 -2.36 -2.51 -21.24
C ARG A 75 -0.98 -3.16 -21.24
N SER A 76 -0.10 -2.74 -22.17
CA SER A 76 1.28 -3.18 -22.15
C SER A 76 2.02 -2.64 -20.93
N SER A 77 2.90 -3.46 -20.35
CA SER A 77 3.68 -3.13 -19.16
C SER A 77 5.17 -3.33 -19.42
N VAL A 78 5.97 -2.40 -18.93
CA VAL A 78 7.43 -2.48 -18.93
C VAL A 78 7.97 -2.18 -17.55
N VAL A 79 9.11 -2.79 -17.21
CA VAL A 79 9.83 -2.45 -15.96
C VAL A 79 10.45 -1.08 -16.14
N ALA A 80 9.92 -0.07 -15.45
CA ALA A 80 10.44 1.29 -15.46
C ALA A 80 11.69 1.43 -14.60
N PHE A 81 11.73 0.73 -13.45
CA PHE A 81 12.87 0.69 -12.54
C PHE A 81 12.89 -0.66 -11.78
N PRO A 82 14.09 -1.34 -11.63
CA PRO A 82 15.39 -0.92 -12.15
C PRO A 82 15.49 -1.11 -13.65
N SER A 83 16.12 -0.15 -14.34
CA SER A 83 16.35 -0.20 -15.77
C SER A 83 17.60 0.59 -16.11
N ALA A 84 18.39 0.12 -17.09
CA ALA A 84 19.55 0.85 -17.59
C ALA A 84 19.18 2.20 -18.25
N ALA A 85 17.93 2.38 -18.63
CA ALA A 85 17.43 3.63 -19.18
C ALA A 85 17.19 4.72 -18.11
N VAL A 86 17.10 4.34 -16.83
CA VAL A 86 16.89 5.29 -15.74
C VAL A 86 18.18 6.04 -15.44
N LYS A 87 18.14 7.36 -15.59
CA LYS A 87 19.24 8.24 -15.17
C LYS A 87 19.33 8.25 -13.66
N GLN A 88 20.55 8.30 -13.14
CA GLN A 88 20.83 8.49 -11.73
C GLN A 88 21.46 9.86 -11.53
N GLN A 89 20.77 10.74 -10.83
CA GLN A 89 21.21 12.11 -10.59
C GLN A 89 20.89 12.51 -9.16
N LEU A 90 21.75 12.08 -8.22
CA LEU A 90 21.54 12.35 -6.81
C LEU A 90 21.49 13.85 -6.53
N ASP A 91 20.40 14.31 -5.97
CA ASP A 91 20.29 15.63 -5.33
C ASP A 91 20.84 15.53 -3.89
N ALA A 92 22.17 15.60 -3.77
CA ALA A 92 22.86 15.51 -2.49
C ALA A 92 22.55 16.68 -1.54
N LYS A 93 21.96 17.78 -2.04
CA LYS A 93 21.52 18.89 -1.21
C LYS A 93 20.23 18.54 -0.47
N THR A 94 19.29 17.93 -1.15
CA THR A 94 18.01 17.51 -0.56
C THR A 94 18.13 16.19 0.19
N TYR A 95 18.93 15.24 -0.31
CA TYR A 95 19.06 13.89 0.22
C TYR A 95 20.53 13.57 0.60
N PRO A 96 21.13 14.30 1.56
CA PRO A 96 22.58 14.20 1.84
C PRO A 96 23.02 12.83 2.36
N GLU A 97 22.13 12.09 3.02
CA GLU A 97 22.41 10.77 3.62
C GLU A 97 22.08 9.59 2.70
N CYS A 98 21.62 9.86 1.46
CA CYS A 98 21.26 8.80 0.54
C CYS A 98 22.52 8.14 -0.06
N PRO A 99 22.74 6.82 0.15
CA PRO A 99 23.93 6.12 -0.33
C PRO A 99 23.92 5.78 -1.82
N GLY A 100 22.87 6.11 -2.54
CA GLY A 100 22.65 5.73 -3.95
C GLY A 100 21.35 4.98 -4.16
N PRO A 101 21.02 4.56 -5.40
CA PRO A 101 19.82 3.78 -5.68
C PRO A 101 19.86 2.42 -4.95
N PRO A 102 18.70 1.76 -4.75
CA PRO A 102 18.67 0.44 -4.13
C PRO A 102 19.46 -0.56 -4.97
N ALA A 103 20.27 -1.36 -4.28
CA ALA A 103 21.09 -2.40 -4.90
C ALA A 103 20.62 -3.79 -4.46
N GLY A 104 20.84 -4.81 -5.30
CA GLY A 104 20.39 -6.17 -5.04
C GLY A 104 18.89 -6.34 -5.26
N GLN A 105 18.29 -7.33 -4.59
CA GLN A 105 16.86 -7.57 -4.65
C GLN A 105 16.14 -6.60 -3.71
N PHE A 106 15.16 -5.89 -4.23
CA PHE A 106 14.27 -5.00 -3.48
C PHE A 106 12.85 -5.10 -4.02
N THR A 107 11.87 -4.70 -3.22
CA THR A 107 10.47 -4.61 -3.63
C THR A 107 9.95 -3.20 -3.42
N THR A 108 8.87 -2.84 -4.10
CA THR A 108 8.19 -1.56 -3.93
C THR A 108 6.78 -1.76 -3.41
N HIS A 109 6.32 -0.80 -2.61
CA HIS A 109 5.05 -0.83 -1.93
C HIS A 109 4.23 0.42 -2.30
N GLY A 110 3.91 1.30 -1.36
CA GLY A 110 3.16 2.51 -1.60
C GLY A 110 3.85 3.45 -2.60
N LEU A 111 3.07 4.03 -3.48
CA LEU A 111 3.50 4.92 -4.56
C LEU A 111 2.83 6.29 -4.44
N TYR A 112 3.54 7.33 -4.85
CA TYR A 112 3.00 8.68 -4.91
C TYR A 112 3.55 9.45 -6.09
N VAL A 113 2.68 10.19 -6.78
CA VAL A 113 3.06 11.13 -7.84
C VAL A 113 2.38 12.48 -7.63
N ALA A 114 3.13 13.56 -7.82
CA ALA A 114 2.63 14.92 -7.75
C ALA A 114 3.33 15.84 -8.76
N PRO A 115 2.81 17.05 -8.98
CA PRO A 115 3.58 18.10 -9.60
C PRO A 115 4.92 18.29 -8.88
N GLY A 116 6.00 18.35 -9.65
CA GLY A 116 7.34 18.63 -9.15
C GLY A 116 7.76 20.08 -9.48
N ASN A 117 9.06 20.34 -9.42
CA ASN A 117 9.60 21.60 -9.81
C ASN A 117 9.62 21.75 -11.35
N GLY A 118 8.88 22.73 -11.89
CA GLY A 118 8.81 22.97 -13.34
C GLY A 118 7.99 21.90 -14.08
N PRO A 119 8.45 21.46 -15.27
CA PRO A 119 7.68 20.54 -16.14
C PRO A 119 7.80 19.06 -15.76
N LEU A 120 8.55 18.73 -14.72
CA LEU A 120 8.74 17.37 -14.25
C LEU A 120 7.76 17.08 -13.11
N LEU A 121 7.34 15.81 -13.02
CA LEU A 121 6.60 15.33 -11.85
C LEU A 121 7.60 14.79 -10.81
N GLN A 122 7.22 14.86 -9.53
CA GLN A 122 7.88 14.12 -8.47
C GLN A 122 7.17 12.77 -8.31
N PHE A 123 7.95 11.70 -8.23
CA PHE A 123 7.45 10.37 -7.94
C PHE A 123 8.22 9.79 -6.75
N MET A 124 7.50 9.22 -5.80
CA MET A 124 8.06 8.57 -4.62
C MET A 124 7.56 7.13 -4.55
N ALA A 125 8.44 6.24 -4.10
CA ALA A 125 8.12 4.84 -3.86
C ALA A 125 8.69 4.39 -2.51
N VAL A 126 7.88 3.67 -1.74
CA VAL A 126 8.36 2.88 -0.61
C VAL A 126 9.17 1.72 -1.16
N VAL A 127 10.37 1.52 -0.63
CA VAL A 127 11.29 0.45 -1.03
C VAL A 127 11.67 -0.40 0.17
N HIS A 128 11.46 -1.71 0.05
CA HIS A 128 11.88 -2.74 1.01
C HIS A 128 13.00 -3.59 0.42
N GLY A 129 13.88 -4.07 1.27
CA GLY A 129 14.96 -4.95 0.86
C GLY A 129 16.17 -4.84 1.79
N PRO A 130 17.40 -4.71 1.26
CA PRO A 130 18.60 -4.49 2.08
C PRO A 130 18.50 -3.22 2.94
N ARG A 131 17.65 -2.29 2.55
CA ARG A 131 17.28 -1.09 3.31
C ARG A 131 15.77 -0.86 3.23
N GLU A 132 15.26 -0.09 4.16
CA GLU A 132 13.91 0.45 4.18
C GLU A 132 14.01 1.93 3.83
N SER A 133 13.41 2.37 2.73
CA SER A 133 13.58 3.75 2.25
C SER A 133 12.38 4.27 1.46
N ILE A 134 12.27 5.60 1.39
CA ILE A 134 11.51 6.28 0.36
C ILE A 134 12.50 6.65 -0.74
N ASP A 135 12.33 6.08 -1.93
CA ASP A 135 13.12 6.44 -3.11
C ASP A 135 12.38 7.46 -3.95
N VAL A 136 13.11 8.46 -4.44
CA VAL A 136 12.56 9.66 -5.09
C VAL A 136 13.04 9.75 -6.52
N PHE A 137 12.09 10.01 -7.41
CA PHE A 137 12.31 10.12 -8.84
C PHE A 137 11.70 11.42 -9.40
N GLN A 138 12.25 11.88 -10.51
CA GLN A 138 11.60 12.82 -11.42
C GLN A 138 11.04 12.05 -12.61
N VAL A 139 9.82 12.41 -13.02
CA VAL A 139 9.16 11.83 -14.21
C VAL A 139 9.02 12.90 -15.26
N ASP A 140 9.61 12.66 -16.44
CA ASP A 140 9.45 13.52 -17.62
C ASP A 140 8.34 12.95 -18.51
N MET A 141 7.24 13.69 -18.65
CA MET A 141 6.08 13.32 -19.46
C MET A 141 6.16 13.78 -20.92
N ARG A 142 7.20 14.53 -21.31
CA ARG A 142 7.36 15.07 -22.67
C ARG A 142 7.66 14.02 -23.72
N PRO A 143 8.45 12.96 -23.45
CA PRO A 143 8.62 11.86 -24.39
C PRO A 143 7.33 11.08 -24.60
N ALA A 144 7.19 10.38 -25.71
CA ALA A 144 6.05 9.50 -26.01
C ALA A 144 5.84 8.40 -24.96
N THR A 145 6.92 7.95 -24.34
CA THR A 145 6.89 7.11 -23.12
C THR A 145 7.54 7.91 -21.99
N PRO A 146 6.89 8.08 -20.85
CA PRO A 146 7.45 8.76 -19.70
C PRO A 146 8.82 8.19 -19.31
N SER A 147 9.75 9.05 -18.95
CA SER A 147 11.09 8.65 -18.52
C SER A 147 11.33 8.99 -17.05
N LEU A 148 12.06 8.11 -16.36
CA LEU A 148 12.42 8.27 -14.96
C LEU A 148 13.87 8.77 -14.83
N THR A 149 14.08 9.66 -13.85
CA THR A 149 15.39 9.97 -13.29
C THR A 149 15.33 9.74 -11.80
N TRP A 150 16.13 8.82 -11.29
CA TRP A 150 16.28 8.64 -9.83
C TRP A 150 17.10 9.81 -9.27
N VAL A 151 16.59 10.47 -8.23
CA VAL A 151 17.20 11.70 -7.68
C VAL A 151 17.59 11.59 -6.21
N GLY A 152 17.20 10.54 -5.52
CA GLY A 152 17.60 10.38 -4.13
C GLY A 152 16.78 9.36 -3.36
N CYS A 153 17.10 9.26 -2.09
CA CYS A 153 16.38 8.41 -1.15
C CYS A 153 16.48 8.92 0.28
N VAL A 154 15.51 8.53 1.10
CA VAL A 154 15.55 8.75 2.55
C VAL A 154 15.42 7.41 3.26
N ILE A 155 16.43 7.05 4.02
CA ILE A 155 16.47 5.80 4.78
C ILE A 155 15.58 5.94 6.02
N ALA A 156 14.65 5.02 6.22
CA ALA A 156 13.85 4.96 7.44
C ALA A 156 14.65 4.36 8.59
N PRO A 157 14.80 5.07 9.73
CA PRO A 157 15.46 4.52 10.90
C PRO A 157 14.62 3.40 11.53
N MET A 158 15.27 2.55 12.32
CA MET A 158 14.54 1.62 13.18
C MET A 158 13.73 2.40 14.23
N PRO A 159 12.51 1.97 14.57
CA PRO A 159 11.83 0.75 14.12
C PRO A 159 10.82 0.97 12.97
N ILE A 160 10.89 2.07 12.20
CA ILE A 160 9.88 2.42 11.20
C ILE A 160 9.82 1.35 10.11
N GLY A 161 8.64 0.69 9.97
CA GLY A 161 8.29 -0.21 8.87
C GLY A 161 7.35 0.50 7.90
N LEU A 162 7.90 0.95 6.77
CA LEU A 162 7.18 1.77 5.78
C LEU A 162 6.08 0.97 5.09
N ASN A 163 5.00 1.65 4.68
CA ASN A 163 3.96 1.07 3.85
C ASN A 163 3.53 2.02 2.73
N SER A 164 3.04 3.21 3.05
CA SER A 164 2.57 4.19 2.09
C SER A 164 3.28 5.54 2.28
N VAL A 165 3.30 6.39 1.25
CA VAL A 165 3.97 7.69 1.26
C VAL A 165 3.15 8.75 0.55
N ARG A 166 3.21 9.99 1.03
CA ARG A 166 2.62 11.18 0.43
C ARG A 166 3.59 12.35 0.50
N GLY A 167 3.96 12.94 -0.62
CA GLY A 167 4.82 14.12 -0.65
C GLY A 167 4.15 15.35 -0.08
N LEU A 168 4.94 16.24 0.47
CA LEU A 168 4.53 17.52 1.02
C LEU A 168 4.95 18.66 0.10
N ALA A 169 4.16 19.74 0.07
CA ALA A 169 4.42 20.89 -0.80
C ALA A 169 5.76 21.60 -0.49
N ASP A 170 6.28 21.44 0.70
CA ASP A 170 7.56 22.01 1.16
C ASP A 170 8.79 21.12 0.85
N GLY A 171 8.60 20.03 0.10
CA GLY A 171 9.69 19.14 -0.33
C GLY A 171 9.98 17.96 0.60
N GLY A 172 9.27 17.85 1.73
CA GLY A 172 9.27 16.68 2.60
C GLY A 172 8.25 15.64 2.16
N PHE A 173 8.01 14.67 3.02
CA PHE A 173 6.94 13.68 2.86
C PHE A 173 6.40 13.24 4.22
N ILE A 174 5.21 12.64 4.17
CA ILE A 174 4.61 11.91 5.28
C ILE A 174 4.47 10.44 4.85
N THR A 175 4.69 9.52 5.78
CA THR A 175 4.65 8.07 5.52
C THR A 175 4.02 7.33 6.69
N THR A 176 3.47 6.17 6.39
CA THR A 176 2.91 5.27 7.40
C THR A 176 3.97 4.29 7.91
N ASN A 177 4.02 4.10 9.22
CA ASN A 177 4.64 2.96 9.89
C ASN A 177 3.53 1.94 10.15
N TRP A 178 3.41 0.95 9.27
CA TRP A 178 2.33 -0.05 9.35
C TRP A 178 2.50 -0.97 10.54
N LEU A 179 3.71 -1.48 10.71
CA LEU A 179 4.11 -2.34 11.83
C LEU A 179 5.60 -2.11 12.12
N PRO A 180 5.97 -1.79 13.35
CA PRO A 180 7.38 -1.54 13.70
C PRO A 180 8.27 -2.71 13.36
N ARG A 181 9.39 -2.46 12.66
CA ARG A 181 10.42 -3.46 12.37
C ARG A 181 11.11 -3.90 13.64
N GLY A 182 11.43 -5.19 13.75
CA GLY A 182 12.03 -5.76 14.95
C GLY A 182 11.12 -5.77 16.18
N GLY A 183 9.82 -5.56 15.97
CA GLY A 183 8.80 -5.61 17.02
C GLY A 183 8.58 -7.02 17.58
N ALA A 184 7.70 -7.12 18.58
CA ALA A 184 7.35 -8.39 19.21
C ALA A 184 6.78 -9.38 18.19
N GLN A 185 7.04 -10.68 18.41
CA GLN A 185 6.57 -11.75 17.49
C GLN A 185 5.03 -11.78 17.33
N ASP A 186 4.29 -11.29 18.33
CA ASP A 186 2.83 -11.19 18.35
C ASP A 186 2.28 -9.82 17.88
N ALA A 187 3.16 -8.90 17.42
CA ALA A 187 2.75 -7.54 17.05
C ALA A 187 1.67 -7.52 15.97
N MET A 188 1.73 -8.42 14.99
CA MET A 188 0.69 -8.58 13.96
C MET A 188 -0.65 -9.01 14.57
N GLN A 189 -0.65 -9.96 15.50
CA GLN A 189 -1.89 -10.41 16.15
C GLN A 189 -2.51 -9.29 17.00
N LYS A 190 -1.69 -8.54 17.73
CA LYS A 190 -2.12 -7.38 18.51
C LYS A 190 -2.71 -6.29 17.61
N MET A 191 -2.06 -5.98 16.50
CA MET A 191 -2.58 -5.04 15.51
C MET A 191 -3.94 -5.51 14.96
N MET A 192 -4.07 -6.79 14.60
CA MET A 192 -5.35 -7.35 14.13
C MET A 192 -6.44 -7.34 15.20
N ALA A 193 -6.07 -7.32 16.48
CA ALA A 193 -6.96 -7.13 17.63
C ALA A 193 -7.25 -5.65 17.93
N GLY A 194 -6.73 -4.71 17.15
CA GLY A 194 -7.00 -3.28 17.28
C GLY A 194 -5.97 -2.51 18.11
N GLU A 195 -4.84 -3.13 18.51
CA GLU A 195 -3.77 -2.40 19.18
C GLU A 195 -3.15 -1.37 18.24
N ARG A 196 -3.06 -0.12 18.69
CA ARG A 196 -2.49 0.99 17.93
C ARG A 196 -0.97 0.97 18.01
N ASN A 197 -0.34 0.10 17.24
CA ASN A 197 1.10 -0.12 17.20
C ASN A 197 1.77 0.38 15.91
N GLY A 198 1.02 1.08 15.04
CA GLY A 198 1.51 1.84 13.91
C GLY A 198 1.20 3.32 14.07
N GLU A 199 1.83 4.18 13.28
CA GLU A 199 1.63 5.63 13.30
C GLU A 199 2.13 6.29 12.02
N LEU A 200 2.09 7.63 11.96
CA LEU A 200 2.63 8.43 10.86
C LEU A 200 3.94 9.10 11.25
N TRP A 201 4.83 9.22 10.28
CA TRP A 201 6.07 9.96 10.37
C TRP A 201 6.20 10.96 9.24
N GLU A 202 6.65 12.15 9.56
CA GLU A 202 7.08 13.17 8.59
C GLU A 202 8.59 13.21 8.51
N TRP A 203 9.09 13.50 7.30
CA TRP A 203 10.49 13.75 7.08
C TRP A 203 10.67 15.04 6.29
N HIS A 204 11.64 15.84 6.71
CA HIS A 204 12.10 17.03 6.02
C HIS A 204 13.63 17.10 6.06
N THR A 205 14.24 17.65 5.02
CA THR A 205 15.69 17.79 4.91
C THR A 205 16.31 18.50 6.13
N THR A 206 15.60 19.46 6.72
CA THR A 206 16.10 20.30 7.82
C THR A 206 15.84 19.73 9.20
N SER A 207 14.74 18.99 9.40
CA SER A 207 14.33 18.50 10.72
C SER A 207 14.44 16.98 10.89
N GLY A 208 14.73 16.26 9.79
CA GLY A 208 14.76 14.80 9.81
C GLY A 208 13.40 14.18 10.07
N TRP A 209 13.39 12.99 10.64
CA TRP A 209 12.19 12.21 10.93
C TRP A 209 11.50 12.69 12.20
N GLN A 210 10.20 12.95 12.11
CA GLN A 210 9.36 13.35 13.25
C GLN A 210 8.05 12.58 13.24
N LYS A 211 7.65 12.05 14.41
CA LYS A 211 6.35 11.39 14.58
C LYS A 211 5.23 12.42 14.53
N VAL A 212 4.15 12.11 13.82
CA VAL A 212 2.96 12.94 13.75
C VAL A 212 2.09 12.72 14.99
N PRO A 213 1.82 13.75 15.80
CA PRO A 213 1.03 13.61 17.02
C PRO A 213 -0.41 13.14 16.75
N GLY A 214 -0.90 12.19 17.55
CA GLY A 214 -2.26 11.66 17.48
C GLY A 214 -2.52 10.73 16.31
N SER A 215 -1.48 10.29 15.60
CA SER A 215 -1.58 9.43 14.42
C SER A 215 -1.56 7.94 14.72
N GLU A 216 -1.47 7.53 15.99
CA GLU A 216 -1.40 6.12 16.37
C GLU A 216 -2.62 5.35 15.84
N ALA A 217 -2.38 4.24 15.14
CA ALA A 217 -3.42 3.40 14.54
C ALA A 217 -3.03 1.93 14.57
N ALA A 218 -4.04 1.07 14.52
CA ALA A 218 -3.82 -0.35 14.34
C ALA A 218 -3.48 -0.64 12.87
N GLY A 219 -2.19 -0.71 12.55
CA GLY A 219 -1.71 -0.90 11.18
C GLY A 219 -2.01 0.31 10.29
N ALA A 220 -1.32 1.44 10.52
CA ALA A 220 -1.37 2.62 9.66
C ALA A 220 -0.91 2.23 8.25
N ASN A 221 -1.82 2.26 7.27
CA ASN A 221 -1.61 1.77 5.91
C ASN A 221 -1.67 2.91 4.89
N GLY A 222 -2.60 2.93 3.95
CA GLY A 222 -2.72 3.98 2.95
C GLY A 222 -2.87 5.38 3.54
N ILE A 223 -2.31 6.38 2.88
CA ILE A 223 -2.33 7.77 3.33
C ILE A 223 -2.61 8.74 2.18
N GLU A 224 -3.44 9.73 2.44
CA GLU A 224 -3.66 10.90 1.58
C GLU A 224 -3.68 12.20 2.38
N LEU A 225 -3.48 13.32 1.70
CA LEU A 225 -3.55 14.65 2.27
C LEU A 225 -4.55 15.53 1.50
N SER A 226 -5.25 16.41 2.21
CA SER A 226 -5.98 17.51 1.55
C SER A 226 -5.03 18.40 0.74
N ASP A 227 -5.54 19.08 -0.28
CA ASP A 227 -4.74 19.95 -1.16
C ASP A 227 -3.98 21.04 -0.39
N ASP A 228 -4.55 21.52 0.71
CA ASP A 228 -3.90 22.51 1.59
C ASP A 228 -2.90 21.89 2.59
N GLY A 229 -2.75 20.58 2.57
CA GLY A 229 -1.85 19.82 3.44
C GLY A 229 -2.21 19.81 4.92
N LYS A 230 -3.42 20.30 5.31
CA LYS A 230 -3.82 20.43 6.72
C LYS A 230 -4.63 19.27 7.26
N THR A 231 -5.13 18.40 6.39
CA THR A 231 -5.89 17.21 6.77
C THR A 231 -5.21 15.97 6.23
N ILE A 232 -5.01 15.02 7.12
CA ILE A 232 -4.50 13.68 6.79
C ILE A 232 -5.68 12.73 6.77
N TYR A 233 -5.71 11.87 5.76
CA TYR A 233 -6.60 10.73 5.65
C TYR A 233 -5.76 9.47 5.70
N MET A 234 -6.12 8.51 6.55
CA MET A 234 -5.33 7.31 6.79
C MET A 234 -6.21 6.07 6.89
N ALA A 235 -5.80 5.01 6.22
CA ALA A 235 -6.32 3.67 6.43
C ALA A 235 -5.72 3.05 7.70
N ALA A 236 -6.54 2.46 8.54
CA ALA A 236 -6.11 1.67 9.70
C ALA A 236 -6.53 0.22 9.49
N TRP A 237 -5.65 -0.55 8.88
CA TRP A 237 -5.92 -1.90 8.38
C TRP A 237 -6.33 -2.86 9.48
N GLY A 238 -5.66 -2.80 10.64
CA GLY A 238 -5.92 -3.68 11.78
C GLY A 238 -7.29 -3.45 12.41
N SER A 239 -7.69 -2.19 12.61
CA SER A 239 -8.98 -1.81 13.17
C SER A 239 -10.11 -1.72 12.14
N GLN A 240 -9.84 -1.96 10.85
CA GLN A 240 -10.82 -1.87 9.76
C GLN A 240 -11.50 -0.50 9.70
N SER A 241 -10.72 0.57 9.91
CA SER A 241 -11.24 1.92 10.02
C SER A 241 -10.53 2.90 9.09
N PHE A 242 -11.22 4.01 8.82
CA PHE A 242 -10.70 5.18 8.12
C PHE A 242 -10.59 6.33 9.11
N ILE A 243 -9.46 7.03 9.07
CA ILE A 243 -9.14 8.10 10.01
C ILE A 243 -8.94 9.41 9.25
N ARG A 244 -9.57 10.48 9.74
CA ARG A 244 -9.29 11.86 9.37
C ARG A 244 -8.62 12.54 10.56
N LEU A 245 -7.43 13.11 10.34
CA LEU A 245 -6.59 13.74 11.35
C LEU A 245 -6.16 15.13 10.88
N SER A 246 -6.24 16.15 11.76
CA SER A 246 -5.67 17.47 11.47
C SER A 246 -4.13 17.41 11.58
N ARG A 247 -3.43 17.96 10.57
CA ARG A 247 -1.96 18.08 10.57
C ARG A 247 -1.58 19.44 11.18
N GLY A 248 -0.62 19.42 12.11
CA GLY A 248 -0.07 20.64 12.73
C GLY A 248 -0.94 21.30 13.80
N ALA A 249 -2.14 20.81 14.08
CA ALA A 249 -2.99 21.35 15.14
C ALA A 249 -2.59 20.79 16.52
N THR A 250 -2.74 21.61 17.56
CA THR A 250 -2.48 21.22 18.95
C THR A 250 -3.65 21.64 19.85
N PRO A 251 -4.43 20.68 20.43
CA PRO A 251 -4.36 19.25 20.17
C PRO A 251 -4.84 18.88 18.77
N PRO A 252 -4.39 17.73 18.20
CA PRO A 252 -4.86 17.26 16.91
C PRO A 252 -6.36 16.88 16.98
N GLN A 253 -7.10 17.26 15.95
CA GLN A 253 -8.49 16.84 15.78
C GLN A 253 -8.51 15.52 15.00
N ARG A 254 -9.21 14.51 15.54
CA ARG A 254 -9.28 13.17 14.95
C ARG A 254 -10.71 12.69 14.87
N ALA A 255 -11.10 12.20 13.71
CA ALA A 255 -12.32 11.43 13.52
C ALA A 255 -11.94 10.04 12.96
N GLU A 256 -12.61 9.00 13.42
CA GLU A 256 -12.38 7.62 13.00
C GLU A 256 -13.72 6.94 12.77
N ILE A 257 -13.88 6.32 11.60
CA ILE A 257 -15.10 5.59 11.23
C ILE A 257 -14.77 4.15 10.84
N PRO A 258 -15.59 3.16 11.26
CA PRO A 258 -15.42 1.78 10.82
C PRO A 258 -15.85 1.63 9.36
N LEU A 259 -15.07 0.88 8.56
CA LEU A 259 -15.43 0.50 7.19
C LEU A 259 -15.94 -0.95 7.08
N GLY A 260 -15.69 -1.78 8.11
CA GLY A 260 -16.13 -3.17 8.14
C GLY A 260 -15.32 -4.10 7.23
N PHE A 261 -14.18 -3.66 6.74
CA PHE A 261 -13.20 -4.45 6.00
C PHE A 261 -11.79 -3.90 6.27
N ARG A 262 -10.78 -4.68 5.99
CA ARG A 262 -9.37 -4.26 6.13
C ARG A 262 -9.04 -3.30 5.00
N VAL A 263 -9.14 -2.00 5.31
CA VAL A 263 -8.81 -0.93 4.36
C VAL A 263 -7.29 -0.84 4.23
N ASP A 264 -6.83 -0.85 2.99
CA ASP A 264 -5.42 -0.94 2.63
C ASP A 264 -4.96 0.42 2.08
N ASN A 265 -4.92 0.63 0.76
CA ASN A 265 -4.58 1.91 0.18
C ASN A 265 -5.80 2.80 -0.03
N ILE A 266 -5.56 4.11 0.01
CA ILE A 266 -6.55 5.15 -0.28
C ILE A 266 -6.00 6.11 -1.32
N HIS A 267 -6.85 6.53 -2.27
CA HIS A 267 -6.49 7.49 -3.31
C HIS A 267 -7.63 8.46 -3.57
N PHE A 268 -7.34 9.71 -3.94
CA PHE A 268 -8.38 10.62 -4.39
C PHE A 268 -8.98 10.16 -5.71
N ALA A 269 -10.30 10.14 -5.78
CA ALA A 269 -11.08 10.05 -7.00
C ALA A 269 -11.15 11.43 -7.69
N ARG A 270 -11.51 11.45 -8.97
CA ARG A 270 -11.61 12.69 -9.76
C ARG A 270 -12.67 13.67 -9.25
N ASP A 271 -13.66 13.17 -8.53
CA ASP A 271 -14.71 13.99 -7.92
C ASP A 271 -14.32 14.58 -6.53
N GLY A 272 -13.09 14.34 -6.09
CA GLY A 272 -12.56 14.81 -4.81
C GLY A 272 -12.95 13.93 -3.61
N THR A 273 -13.68 12.82 -3.81
CA THR A 273 -13.86 11.79 -2.78
C THR A 273 -12.62 10.90 -2.68
N LEU A 274 -12.54 10.09 -1.64
CA LEU A 274 -11.45 9.12 -1.46
C LEU A 274 -11.93 7.71 -1.78
N LEU A 275 -11.23 7.02 -2.64
CA LEU A 275 -11.37 5.58 -2.85
C LEU A 275 -10.61 4.86 -1.74
N ALA A 276 -11.32 4.19 -0.85
CA ALA A 276 -10.74 3.31 0.14
C ALA A 276 -10.89 1.86 -0.34
N ALA A 277 -9.77 1.23 -0.66
CA ALA A 277 -9.72 -0.13 -1.18
C ALA A 277 -9.18 -1.11 -0.14
N GLY A 278 -9.53 -2.36 -0.24
CA GLY A 278 -9.07 -3.39 0.68
C GLY A 278 -9.87 -4.67 0.58
N GLN A 279 -9.86 -5.47 1.65
CA GLN A 279 -10.41 -6.81 1.61
C GLN A 279 -11.11 -7.24 2.90
N ILE A 280 -12.13 -8.09 2.76
CA ILE A 280 -12.62 -8.93 3.84
C ILE A 280 -11.77 -10.21 3.86
N THR A 281 -11.20 -10.52 5.01
CA THR A 281 -10.29 -11.66 5.17
C THR A 281 -10.89 -12.84 5.91
N ASP A 282 -12.12 -12.72 6.39
CA ASP A 282 -12.79 -13.76 7.19
C ASP A 282 -12.99 -15.04 6.36
N PRO A 283 -12.72 -16.20 6.94
CA PRO A 283 -12.94 -17.47 6.25
C PRO A 283 -14.41 -17.62 5.79
N GLY A 284 -14.58 -17.95 4.49
CA GLY A 284 -15.91 -18.17 3.89
C GLY A 284 -16.60 -16.91 3.34
N SER A 285 -16.08 -15.69 3.61
CA SER A 285 -16.63 -14.43 3.10
C SER A 285 -15.58 -13.50 2.47
N ARG A 286 -14.46 -14.05 2.03
CA ARG A 286 -13.37 -13.27 1.42
C ARG A 286 -13.86 -12.50 0.21
N SER A 287 -13.60 -11.21 0.21
CA SER A 287 -13.99 -10.34 -0.91
C SER A 287 -13.09 -9.11 -1.01
N SER A 288 -12.94 -8.64 -2.23
CA SER A 288 -12.34 -7.35 -2.58
C SER A 288 -13.37 -6.25 -2.39
N ARG A 289 -12.99 -5.16 -1.70
CA ARG A 289 -13.87 -4.04 -1.36
C ARG A 289 -13.31 -2.74 -1.87
N VAL A 290 -14.18 -1.87 -2.36
CA VAL A 290 -13.90 -0.45 -2.62
C VAL A 290 -15.09 0.37 -2.18
N VAL A 291 -14.84 1.41 -1.38
CA VAL A 291 -15.84 2.40 -1.00
C VAL A 291 -15.33 3.79 -1.32
N LYS A 292 -16.23 4.71 -1.66
CA LYS A 292 -15.96 6.15 -1.64
C LYS A 292 -16.19 6.70 -0.24
N VAL A 293 -15.28 7.55 0.21
CA VAL A 293 -15.39 8.29 1.46
C VAL A 293 -15.42 9.78 1.12
N ASP A 294 -16.47 10.46 1.52
CA ASP A 294 -16.52 11.92 1.43
C ASP A 294 -15.53 12.53 2.44
N PRO A 295 -14.54 13.34 2.01
CA PRO A 295 -13.49 13.83 2.90
C PRO A 295 -13.98 14.79 3.98
N GLN A 296 -15.14 15.43 3.79
CA GLN A 296 -15.71 16.42 4.73
C GLN A 296 -16.66 15.76 5.72
N THR A 297 -17.60 14.99 5.22
CA THR A 297 -18.68 14.39 6.03
C THR A 297 -18.35 13.00 6.53
N LEU A 298 -17.38 12.32 5.93
CA LEU A 298 -17.05 10.90 6.12
C LEU A 298 -18.19 9.96 5.73
N ALA A 299 -19.13 10.43 4.90
CA ALA A 299 -20.18 9.59 4.33
C ALA A 299 -19.58 8.55 3.37
N LEU A 300 -20.16 7.34 3.41
CA LEU A 300 -19.69 6.18 2.64
C LEU A 300 -20.61 5.88 1.48
N THR A 301 -20.02 5.52 0.34
CA THR A 301 -20.73 4.97 -0.82
C THR A 301 -20.02 3.70 -1.28
N ASP A 302 -20.72 2.58 -1.26
CA ASP A 302 -20.18 1.30 -1.75
C ASP A 302 -20.03 1.33 -3.28
N LEU A 303 -18.83 1.02 -3.78
CA LEU A 303 -18.55 0.89 -5.20
C LEU A 303 -18.37 -0.57 -5.63
N LEU A 304 -17.67 -1.36 -4.80
CA LEU A 304 -17.34 -2.74 -5.13
C LEU A 304 -17.41 -3.62 -3.88
N ASN A 305 -18.11 -4.73 -4.05
CA ASN A 305 -18.02 -5.89 -3.15
C ASN A 305 -17.98 -7.14 -4.03
N ARG A 306 -16.76 -7.58 -4.36
CA ARG A 306 -16.52 -8.70 -5.26
C ARG A 306 -15.95 -9.87 -4.46
N PRO A 307 -16.63 -11.02 -4.42
CA PRO A 307 -16.03 -12.23 -3.85
C PRO A 307 -14.68 -12.53 -4.49
N ASP A 308 -13.71 -12.90 -3.66
CA ASP A 308 -12.42 -13.35 -4.14
C ASP A 308 -12.56 -14.68 -4.91
N ASP A 309 -11.82 -14.79 -6.00
CA ASP A 309 -11.75 -16.01 -6.80
C ASP A 309 -10.31 -16.39 -7.13
N ALA A 310 -10.13 -17.48 -7.87
CA ALA A 310 -8.80 -17.95 -8.24
C ALA A 310 -8.05 -16.97 -9.17
N ALA A 311 -8.77 -16.12 -9.92
CA ALA A 311 -8.16 -15.18 -10.84
C ALA A 311 -7.74 -13.87 -10.17
N PHE A 312 -8.48 -13.40 -9.15
CA PHE A 312 -8.17 -12.17 -8.43
C PHE A 312 -8.67 -12.23 -6.98
N ALA A 313 -7.79 -11.95 -6.05
CA ALA A 313 -8.05 -11.93 -4.61
C ALA A 313 -7.12 -10.95 -3.92
N GLY A 314 -7.49 -10.50 -2.71
CA GLY A 314 -6.63 -9.69 -1.86
C GLY A 314 -6.39 -8.29 -2.43
N ASN A 315 -7.48 -7.62 -2.81
CA ASN A 315 -7.45 -6.23 -3.27
C ASN A 315 -6.80 -5.32 -2.23
N THR A 316 -5.88 -4.46 -2.67
CA THR A 316 -5.16 -3.51 -1.81
C THR A 316 -5.38 -2.06 -2.24
N THR A 317 -5.57 -1.82 -3.53
CA THR A 317 -5.69 -0.46 -4.05
C THR A 317 -6.76 -0.36 -5.12
N ALA A 318 -7.30 0.83 -5.32
CA ALA A 318 -8.18 1.16 -6.43
C ALA A 318 -7.90 2.58 -6.91
N ILE A 319 -7.73 2.75 -8.22
CA ILE A 319 -7.60 4.06 -8.87
C ILE A 319 -8.58 4.18 -10.03
N GLU A 320 -9.02 5.41 -10.34
CA GLU A 320 -9.83 5.69 -11.53
C GLU A 320 -8.97 5.87 -12.77
N VAL A 321 -9.17 5.01 -13.77
CA VAL A 321 -8.52 5.13 -15.10
C VAL A 321 -9.60 5.12 -16.19
N GLY A 322 -9.79 6.25 -16.84
CA GLY A 322 -10.90 6.42 -17.77
C GLY A 322 -12.26 6.25 -17.06
N THR A 323 -13.09 5.36 -17.54
CA THR A 323 -14.40 5.02 -16.95
C THR A 323 -14.35 3.77 -16.06
N ASN A 324 -13.15 3.31 -15.71
CA ASN A 324 -12.95 2.08 -14.97
C ASN A 324 -12.22 2.34 -13.64
N LEU A 325 -12.39 1.41 -12.70
CA LEU A 325 -11.50 1.22 -11.56
C LEU A 325 -10.44 0.18 -11.95
N TRP A 326 -9.20 0.50 -11.67
CA TRP A 326 -8.10 -0.44 -11.72
C TRP A 326 -7.77 -0.86 -10.29
N LEU A 327 -7.77 -2.16 -10.06
CA LEU A 327 -7.59 -2.76 -8.73
C LEU A 327 -6.26 -3.48 -8.66
N GLY A 328 -5.42 -3.10 -7.70
CA GLY A 328 -4.20 -3.82 -7.38
C GLY A 328 -4.40 -4.87 -6.30
N SER A 329 -3.37 -5.67 -6.05
CA SER A 329 -3.44 -6.76 -5.08
C SER A 329 -2.07 -7.10 -4.51
N TYR A 330 -2.02 -7.45 -3.23
CA TYR A 330 -0.83 -8.06 -2.63
C TYR A 330 -0.63 -9.54 -3.06
N ARG A 331 -1.40 -10.01 -4.04
CA ARG A 331 -1.33 -11.38 -4.58
C ARG A 331 -1.38 -11.38 -6.10
N GLY A 332 -0.67 -12.32 -6.68
CA GLY A 332 -0.81 -12.65 -8.10
C GLY A 332 -0.04 -11.75 -9.06
N ASP A 333 -0.39 -11.89 -10.32
CA ASP A 333 0.38 -11.42 -11.46
C ASP A 333 -0.38 -10.40 -12.33
N ARG A 334 -1.48 -9.81 -11.80
CA ARG A 334 -2.37 -8.97 -12.60
C ARG A 334 -3.04 -7.85 -11.81
N ILE A 335 -3.42 -6.80 -12.54
CA ILE A 335 -4.36 -5.78 -12.11
C ILE A 335 -5.73 -6.11 -12.69
N ALA A 336 -6.79 -5.98 -11.89
CA ALA A 336 -8.15 -6.14 -12.36
C ALA A 336 -8.72 -4.79 -12.82
N ILE A 337 -9.45 -4.81 -13.94
CA ILE A 337 -10.16 -3.65 -14.49
C ILE A 337 -11.65 -3.91 -14.36
N VAL A 338 -12.36 -3.05 -13.64
CA VAL A 338 -13.81 -3.14 -13.47
C VAL A 338 -14.46 -1.80 -13.80
N PRO A 339 -15.71 -1.76 -14.32
CA PRO A 339 -16.41 -0.49 -14.56
C PRO A 339 -16.52 0.32 -13.26
N ALA A 340 -16.22 1.61 -13.32
CA ALA A 340 -16.58 2.54 -12.25
C ALA A 340 -18.10 2.77 -12.31
N ARG A 341 -18.80 2.49 -11.20
CA ARG A 341 -20.27 2.67 -11.09
C ARG A 341 -20.60 4.08 -10.65
#